data_ac401a13b0967cee6bb8654835475eb5
#
_entry.id   ac401a13b0967cee6bb8654835475eb5
#
_cell.length_a   1.000
_cell.length_b   1.000
_cell.length_c   1.000
_cell.angle_alpha   90.00
_cell.angle_beta   90.00
_cell.angle_gamma   90.00
#
_symmetry.space_group_name_H-M   'P 1'
#
loop_
_entity.id
_entity.type
_entity.pdbx_description
1 polymer ?
#
loop_
_entity_poly.entity_id
_entity_poly.type
_entity_poly.pdbx_seq_one_letter_code
_entity_poly.pdbx_strand_id
1 'polypeptide(L)'
;MLGCSLAMGTVANAQEGDSPVAASQEGNGNKHFMVYYRAWRDVTMKGVNTDLPDDNWISMYDIPYGIDVVNVFSYVPSGQEAAAQPFYDKLKSDYAPYLHARGIKLVRGLDYSGVMVDGFKTWIAQQGKNVDSATESDYDAYADHVIETYMTSVGLDGLDIDMETFPDAAQVAISDQVITARAKRIGPKSDNPVGTTFLYDTNGSYTAPFKIVSDCFDYVAYQQYGSDSNRTAKAAATYEQFIDSTKFVPGLTFPEEGDMNNRWNDATEPYLDSHFYDVASYSYDHNLGGMFVYALDRDGRTYS
;
A
#
# COMPACT_ATOMS: atom_id res chain seq x y z
N MET A 1 -47.47 -32.74 -57.31
CA MET A 1 -46.03 -32.92 -57.10
C MET A 1 -45.51 -31.71 -56.36
N LEU A 2 -45.44 -31.84 -55.04
CA LEU A 2 -44.92 -30.80 -54.17
C LEU A 2 -43.40 -31.05 -53.95
N GLY A 3 -42.58 -30.08 -54.35
CA GLY A 3 -41.16 -30.08 -54.03
C GLY A 3 -40.92 -29.49 -52.66
N CYS A 4 -40.30 -30.26 -51.79
CA CYS A 4 -39.89 -29.83 -50.47
C CYS A 4 -38.43 -29.35 -50.54
N SER A 5 -38.18 -28.06 -50.37
CA SER A 5 -36.82 -27.49 -50.27
C SER A 5 -36.34 -27.61 -48.83
N LEU A 6 -35.31 -28.42 -48.59
CA LEU A 6 -34.55 -28.41 -47.36
C LEU A 6 -33.67 -27.17 -47.30
N ALA A 7 -33.90 -26.30 -46.34
CA ALA A 7 -32.97 -25.26 -45.95
C ALA A 7 -31.90 -25.87 -45.04
N MET A 8 -30.64 -25.89 -45.50
CA MET A 8 -29.48 -26.21 -44.68
C MET A 8 -29.19 -25.00 -43.79
N GLY A 9 -29.37 -25.18 -42.51
CA GLY A 9 -28.90 -24.22 -41.54
C GLY A 9 -27.37 -24.26 -41.42
N THR A 10 -26.73 -23.16 -41.70
CA THR A 10 -25.31 -22.96 -41.42
C THR A 10 -25.11 -22.91 -39.92
N VAL A 11 -24.34 -23.86 -39.41
CA VAL A 11 -23.83 -23.82 -38.03
C VAL A 11 -22.81 -22.68 -37.97
N ALA A 12 -23.14 -21.62 -37.23
CA ALA A 12 -22.16 -20.58 -36.93
C ALA A 12 -21.09 -21.19 -36.02
N ASN A 13 -19.86 -21.19 -36.48
CA ASN A 13 -18.68 -21.46 -35.68
C ASN A 13 -18.66 -20.42 -34.54
N ALA A 14 -18.68 -20.89 -33.30
CA ALA A 14 -18.33 -20.08 -32.16
C ALA A 14 -16.83 -19.71 -32.33
N GLN A 15 -16.58 -18.44 -32.55
CA GLN A 15 -15.24 -17.87 -32.47
C GLN A 15 -14.71 -18.06 -31.05
N GLU A 16 -13.56 -18.72 -30.96
CA GLU A 16 -12.80 -18.83 -29.71
C GLU A 16 -12.55 -17.44 -29.16
N GLY A 17 -12.79 -17.34 -27.85
CA GLY A 17 -12.82 -16.08 -27.15
C GLY A 17 -11.53 -15.29 -27.26
N ASP A 18 -11.69 -14.04 -27.59
CA ASP A 18 -10.72 -13.01 -27.28
C ASP A 18 -10.44 -13.05 -25.78
N SER A 19 -9.20 -13.33 -25.43
CA SER A 19 -8.68 -13.01 -24.10
C SER A 19 -9.02 -11.55 -23.83
N PRO A 20 -9.48 -11.18 -22.63
CA PRO A 20 -9.72 -9.78 -22.34
C PRO A 20 -8.38 -9.07 -22.51
N VAL A 21 -8.25 -8.33 -23.61
CA VAL A 21 -7.20 -7.34 -23.77
C VAL A 21 -7.33 -6.44 -22.56
N ALA A 22 -6.28 -6.38 -21.75
CA ALA A 22 -6.19 -5.39 -20.70
C ALA A 22 -6.57 -4.05 -21.34
N ALA A 23 -7.68 -3.47 -20.89
CA ALA A 23 -8.12 -2.19 -21.39
C ALA A 23 -6.97 -1.23 -21.08
N SER A 24 -6.27 -0.80 -22.11
CA SER A 24 -5.33 0.31 -22.00
C SER A 24 -6.17 1.49 -21.53
N GLN A 25 -5.92 1.92 -20.28
CA GLN A 25 -6.53 3.12 -19.73
C GLN A 25 -5.89 4.33 -20.41
N GLU A 26 -6.28 4.58 -21.64
CA GLU A 26 -6.10 5.88 -22.27
C GLU A 26 -7.24 6.78 -21.79
N GLY A 27 -6.90 7.70 -20.89
CA GLY A 27 -7.79 8.80 -20.55
C GLY A 27 -8.04 8.97 -19.05
N ASN A 28 -7.40 9.96 -18.51
CA ASN A 28 -7.37 10.51 -17.16
C ASN A 28 -6.27 9.96 -16.25
N GLY A 29 -5.05 10.40 -16.53
CA GLY A 29 -3.87 10.23 -15.69
C GLY A 29 -3.93 9.09 -14.69
N ASN A 30 -2.99 8.19 -14.69
CA ASN A 30 -2.94 6.99 -13.88
C ASN A 30 -3.52 7.18 -12.47
N LYS A 31 -4.80 6.85 -12.30
CA LYS A 31 -5.43 6.81 -10.97
C LYS A 31 -5.13 5.45 -10.36
N HIS A 32 -4.52 5.45 -9.18
CA HIS A 32 -4.19 4.23 -8.48
C HIS A 32 -5.30 3.86 -7.51
N PHE A 33 -5.59 2.57 -7.44
CA PHE A 33 -6.38 2.00 -6.36
C PHE A 33 -5.49 1.07 -5.55
N MET A 34 -5.11 1.54 -4.36
CA MET A 34 -4.21 0.82 -3.47
C MET A 34 -5.00 0.20 -2.33
N VAL A 35 -4.50 -0.90 -1.79
CA VAL A 35 -5.09 -1.55 -0.61
C VAL A 35 -4.02 -1.89 0.42
N TYR A 36 -4.39 -1.74 1.70
CA TYR A 36 -3.61 -2.26 2.82
C TYR A 36 -4.17 -3.62 3.21
N TYR A 37 -3.38 -4.66 2.95
CA TYR A 37 -3.67 -6.02 3.31
C TYR A 37 -3.08 -6.33 4.68
N ARG A 38 -3.93 -6.54 5.67
CA ARG A 38 -3.49 -6.89 7.03
C ARG A 38 -2.97 -8.31 7.06
N ALA A 39 -1.64 -8.49 6.96
CA ALA A 39 -1.01 -9.81 6.87
C ALA A 39 -1.36 -10.74 8.04
N TRP A 40 -1.61 -10.18 9.24
CA TRP A 40 -2.05 -10.97 10.40
C TRP A 40 -3.47 -11.54 10.28
N ARG A 41 -4.21 -11.14 9.25
CA ARG A 41 -5.52 -11.72 8.86
C ARG A 41 -5.40 -12.76 7.74
N ASP A 42 -4.20 -13.04 7.26
CA ASP A 42 -4.01 -14.10 6.27
C ASP A 42 -4.32 -15.48 6.86
N VAL A 43 -4.91 -16.35 6.04
CA VAL A 43 -5.23 -17.72 6.43
C VAL A 43 -4.03 -18.53 6.94
N THR A 44 -2.81 -18.15 6.54
CA THR A 44 -1.56 -18.76 7.00
C THR A 44 -1.10 -18.23 8.35
N MET A 45 -1.68 -17.13 8.83
CA MET A 45 -1.35 -16.49 10.10
C MET A 45 -2.28 -16.93 11.24
N LYS A 46 -3.17 -17.87 11.01
CA LYS A 46 -4.03 -18.44 12.06
C LYS A 46 -3.18 -18.97 13.21
N GLY A 47 -3.44 -18.47 14.42
CA GLY A 47 -2.69 -18.85 15.64
C GLY A 47 -1.43 -18.02 15.92
N VAL A 48 -1.03 -17.11 15.03
CA VAL A 48 0.09 -16.17 15.28
C VAL A 48 -0.38 -15.00 16.17
N ASN A 49 -1.57 -14.47 15.89
CA ASN A 49 -2.20 -13.46 16.72
C ASN A 49 -3.53 -14.02 17.24
N THR A 50 -3.62 -14.29 18.54
CA THR A 50 -4.79 -14.92 19.17
C THR A 50 -5.78 -13.94 19.78
N ASP A 51 -5.43 -12.65 19.79
CA ASP A 51 -6.25 -11.59 20.40
C ASP A 51 -7.19 -10.91 19.40
N LEU A 52 -7.37 -11.54 18.23
CA LEU A 52 -8.28 -11.04 17.21
C LEU A 52 -9.73 -11.29 17.60
N PRO A 53 -10.62 -10.29 17.44
CA PRO A 53 -11.98 -10.34 17.95
C PRO A 53 -12.93 -11.28 17.18
N ASP A 54 -12.52 -11.78 16.02
CA ASP A 54 -13.32 -12.60 15.14
C ASP A 54 -12.49 -13.53 14.24
N ASP A 55 -13.19 -14.39 13.47
CA ASP A 55 -12.60 -15.31 12.50
C ASP A 55 -12.55 -14.76 11.07
N ASN A 56 -12.31 -13.47 10.92
CA ASN A 56 -12.21 -12.81 9.63
C ASN A 56 -10.86 -13.10 8.96
N TRP A 57 -10.75 -14.20 8.25
CA TRP A 57 -9.54 -14.62 7.54
C TRP A 57 -9.69 -14.40 6.04
N ILE A 58 -8.60 -13.97 5.40
CA ILE A 58 -8.51 -13.69 3.97
C ILE A 58 -7.25 -14.32 3.40
N SER A 59 -7.19 -14.48 2.09
CA SER A 59 -6.00 -14.87 1.34
C SER A 59 -5.63 -13.77 0.35
N MET A 60 -4.34 -13.59 0.06
CA MET A 60 -3.93 -12.66 -1.00
C MET A 60 -4.42 -13.09 -2.40
N TYR A 61 -4.88 -14.34 -2.57
CA TYR A 61 -5.59 -14.76 -3.78
C TYR A 61 -6.97 -14.12 -3.93
N ASP A 62 -7.57 -13.64 -2.83
CA ASP A 62 -8.91 -13.03 -2.80
C ASP A 62 -8.86 -11.53 -3.16
N ILE A 63 -7.67 -10.96 -3.35
CA ILE A 63 -7.50 -9.54 -3.74
C ILE A 63 -8.22 -9.30 -5.08
N PRO A 64 -9.18 -8.33 -5.14
CA PRO A 64 -9.98 -8.07 -6.33
C PRO A 64 -9.15 -7.60 -7.54
N TYR A 65 -9.74 -7.69 -8.71
CA TYR A 65 -9.20 -7.03 -9.91
C TYR A 65 -9.41 -5.51 -9.82
N GLY A 66 -8.53 -4.74 -10.46
CA GLY A 66 -8.59 -3.28 -10.45
C GLY A 66 -7.75 -2.63 -9.36
N ILE A 67 -7.11 -3.44 -8.51
CA ILE A 67 -6.09 -2.99 -7.56
C ILE A 67 -4.74 -3.07 -8.26
N ASP A 68 -3.91 -2.05 -8.11
CA ASP A 68 -2.59 -1.96 -8.73
C ASP A 68 -1.44 -1.88 -7.73
N VAL A 69 -1.72 -1.54 -6.47
CA VAL A 69 -0.73 -1.58 -5.38
C VAL A 69 -1.33 -2.24 -4.14
N VAL A 70 -0.62 -3.19 -3.58
CA VAL A 70 -0.97 -3.84 -2.31
C VAL A 70 0.12 -3.57 -1.29
N ASN A 71 -0.24 -2.90 -0.20
CA ASN A 71 0.62 -2.81 0.96
C ASN A 71 0.44 -4.07 1.82
N VAL A 72 1.48 -4.89 1.89
CA VAL A 72 1.55 -6.05 2.79
C VAL A 72 1.83 -5.52 4.19
N PHE A 73 0.78 -4.98 4.81
CA PHE A 73 0.86 -4.37 6.13
C PHE A 73 0.95 -5.47 7.19
N SER A 74 2.11 -5.55 7.85
CA SER A 74 2.48 -6.71 8.63
C SER A 74 2.80 -6.32 10.07
N TYR A 75 2.09 -6.96 10.99
CA TYR A 75 2.39 -6.94 12.41
C TYR A 75 2.56 -8.39 12.90
N VAL A 76 3.67 -8.66 13.56
CA VAL A 76 3.95 -9.95 14.20
C VAL A 76 4.28 -9.69 15.66
N PRO A 77 3.52 -10.24 16.62
CA PRO A 77 3.84 -10.13 18.04
C PRO A 77 5.24 -10.67 18.33
N SER A 78 5.95 -10.01 19.24
CA SER A 78 7.29 -10.43 19.65
C SER A 78 7.30 -11.89 20.13
N GLY A 79 8.26 -12.65 19.62
CA GLY A 79 8.41 -14.09 19.92
C GLY A 79 7.55 -15.01 19.05
N GLN A 80 6.78 -14.45 18.11
CA GLN A 80 5.94 -15.22 17.16
C GLN A 80 6.49 -15.22 15.74
N GLU A 81 7.70 -14.76 15.53
CA GLU A 81 8.33 -14.64 14.22
C GLU A 81 8.41 -15.98 13.49
N ALA A 82 8.76 -17.06 14.22
CA ALA A 82 8.81 -18.40 13.65
C ALA A 82 7.42 -18.93 13.25
N ALA A 83 6.38 -18.58 13.98
CA ALA A 83 5.00 -18.96 13.66
C ALA A 83 4.45 -18.17 12.45
N ALA A 84 4.95 -16.95 12.23
CA ALA A 84 4.60 -16.12 11.08
C ALA A 84 5.38 -16.48 9.80
N GLN A 85 6.47 -17.23 9.91
CA GLN A 85 7.32 -17.58 8.76
C GLN A 85 6.55 -18.22 7.59
N PRO A 86 5.56 -19.12 7.79
CA PRO A 86 4.79 -19.71 6.69
C PRO A 86 4.07 -18.67 5.81
N PHE A 87 3.65 -17.53 6.38
CA PHE A 87 3.12 -16.42 5.58
C PHE A 87 4.18 -15.84 4.65
N TYR A 88 5.37 -15.53 5.17
CA TYR A 88 6.44 -14.91 4.37
C TYR A 88 6.99 -15.87 3.30
N ASP A 89 7.07 -17.16 3.62
CA ASP A 89 7.45 -18.19 2.65
C ASP A 89 6.43 -18.24 1.51
N LYS A 90 5.15 -18.26 1.84
CA LYS A 90 4.07 -18.25 0.84
C LYS A 90 3.98 -16.92 0.09
N LEU A 91 4.24 -15.79 0.76
CA LEU A 91 4.31 -14.49 0.11
C LEU A 91 5.33 -14.53 -1.03
N LYS A 92 6.53 -15.02 -0.75
CA LYS A 92 7.61 -15.11 -1.73
C LYS A 92 7.37 -16.14 -2.84
N SER A 93 6.91 -17.35 -2.46
CA SER A 93 6.81 -18.47 -3.41
C SER A 93 5.55 -18.44 -4.28
N ASP A 94 4.46 -17.92 -3.74
CA ASP A 94 3.14 -18.06 -4.36
C ASP A 94 2.43 -16.72 -4.58
N TYR A 95 2.22 -15.92 -3.52
CA TYR A 95 1.41 -14.72 -3.58
C TYR A 95 2.04 -13.63 -4.44
N ALA A 96 3.32 -13.33 -4.27
CA ALA A 96 3.99 -12.31 -5.05
C ALA A 96 4.01 -12.67 -6.55
N PRO A 97 4.44 -13.87 -6.98
CA PRO A 97 4.34 -14.26 -8.39
C PRO A 97 2.93 -14.18 -8.96
N TYR A 98 1.90 -14.58 -8.19
CA TYR A 98 0.51 -14.53 -8.62
C TYR A 98 0.04 -13.09 -8.84
N LEU A 99 0.34 -12.18 -7.90
CA LEU A 99 -0.08 -10.79 -7.98
C LEU A 99 0.73 -10.00 -9.02
N HIS A 100 2.03 -10.27 -9.15
CA HIS A 100 2.86 -9.72 -10.22
C HIS A 100 2.35 -10.10 -11.62
N ALA A 101 1.89 -11.35 -11.80
CA ALA A 101 1.28 -11.77 -13.07
C ALA A 101 0.00 -10.99 -13.41
N ARG A 102 -0.64 -10.37 -12.42
CA ARG A 102 -1.79 -9.47 -12.57
C ARG A 102 -1.40 -7.99 -12.73
N GLY A 103 -0.11 -7.68 -12.76
CA GLY A 103 0.41 -6.31 -12.83
C GLY A 103 0.35 -5.52 -11.52
N ILE A 104 0.13 -6.20 -10.40
CA ILE A 104 0.04 -5.57 -9.07
C ILE A 104 1.43 -5.42 -8.48
N LYS A 105 1.75 -4.25 -7.95
CA LYS A 105 2.94 -4.00 -7.16
C LYS A 105 2.71 -4.28 -5.68
N LEU A 106 3.71 -4.84 -5.03
CA LEU A 106 3.67 -5.17 -3.62
C LEU A 106 4.65 -4.30 -2.84
N VAL A 107 4.15 -3.60 -1.84
CA VAL A 107 4.97 -2.78 -0.94
C VAL A 107 4.78 -3.24 0.50
N ARG A 108 5.67 -2.82 1.40
CA ARG A 108 5.56 -3.12 2.83
C ARG A 108 5.63 -1.84 3.65
N GLY A 109 4.65 -1.65 4.54
CA GLY A 109 4.64 -0.59 5.55
C GLY A 109 5.72 -0.82 6.62
N LEU A 110 6.47 0.23 6.92
CA LEU A 110 7.52 0.25 7.94
C LEU A 110 7.31 1.44 8.85
N ASP A 111 7.29 1.20 10.15
CA ASP A 111 7.17 2.27 11.16
C ASP A 111 8.29 3.31 11.01
N TYR A 112 7.90 4.58 10.98
CA TYR A 112 8.85 5.68 10.80
C TYR A 112 9.89 5.71 11.92
N SER A 113 9.46 5.72 13.18
CA SER A 113 10.39 5.82 14.31
C SER A 113 11.28 4.59 14.41
N GLY A 114 10.67 3.40 14.29
CA GLY A 114 11.35 2.11 14.44
C GLY A 114 12.35 1.80 13.35
N VAL A 115 12.13 2.26 12.12
CA VAL A 115 13.01 1.92 11.00
C VAL A 115 13.80 3.11 10.47
N MET A 116 13.22 4.33 10.45
CA MET A 116 13.95 5.49 9.91
C MET A 116 14.88 6.14 10.93
N VAL A 117 14.59 6.01 12.22
CA VAL A 117 15.34 6.68 13.29
C VAL A 117 16.03 5.68 14.20
N ASP A 118 15.28 4.92 14.99
CA ASP A 118 15.83 4.08 16.04
C ASP A 118 16.50 2.81 15.48
N GLY A 119 15.98 2.28 14.38
CA GLY A 119 16.60 1.20 13.64
C GLY A 119 17.97 1.58 13.11
N PHE A 120 18.11 2.77 12.53
CA PHE A 120 19.44 3.24 12.11
C PHE A 120 20.39 3.44 13.29
N LYS A 121 19.93 4.07 14.38
CA LYS A 121 20.75 4.23 15.60
C LYS A 121 21.24 2.90 16.14
N THR A 122 20.37 1.92 16.18
CA THR A 122 20.70 0.55 16.64
C THR A 122 21.70 -0.11 15.71
N TRP A 123 21.45 -0.03 14.39
CA TRP A 123 22.30 -0.64 13.37
C TRP A 123 23.70 -0.03 13.35
N ILE A 124 23.82 1.30 13.40
CA ILE A 124 25.11 1.99 13.38
C ILE A 124 25.93 1.72 14.66
N ALA A 125 25.26 1.56 15.80
CA ALA A 125 25.92 1.18 17.05
C ALA A 125 26.53 -0.23 16.98
N GLN A 126 25.87 -1.16 16.29
CA GLN A 126 26.42 -2.50 16.02
C GLN A 126 27.67 -2.47 15.13
N GLN A 127 27.85 -1.41 14.33
CA GLN A 127 29.05 -1.16 13.55
C GLN A 127 30.17 -0.46 14.37
N GLY A 128 29.97 -0.26 15.69
CA GLY A 128 30.91 0.44 16.56
C GLY A 128 30.97 1.96 16.37
N LYS A 129 29.93 2.54 15.76
CA LYS A 129 29.80 3.97 15.47
C LYS A 129 28.58 4.55 16.20
N ASN A 130 28.40 5.87 16.07
CA ASN A 130 27.17 6.57 16.45
C ASN A 130 26.72 7.47 15.30
N VAL A 131 25.56 8.11 15.46
CA VAL A 131 24.97 8.98 14.43
C VAL A 131 25.89 10.12 14.04
N ASP A 132 26.59 10.75 14.99
CA ASP A 132 27.49 11.88 14.73
C ASP A 132 28.71 11.49 13.89
N SER A 133 29.10 10.22 13.94
CA SER A 133 30.21 9.67 13.16
C SER A 133 29.77 8.92 11.90
N ALA A 134 28.47 8.85 11.64
CA ALA A 134 27.94 8.18 10.46
C ALA A 134 28.29 8.92 9.17
N THR A 135 28.63 8.16 8.16
CA THR A 135 28.99 8.65 6.81
C THR A 135 27.87 8.31 5.82
N GLU A 136 27.91 8.90 4.64
CA GLU A 136 26.98 8.55 3.54
C GLU A 136 27.02 7.04 3.26
N SER A 137 28.18 6.42 3.27
CA SER A 137 28.33 4.96 3.08
C SER A 137 27.63 4.14 4.18
N ASP A 138 27.53 4.65 5.40
CA ASP A 138 26.81 3.96 6.48
C ASP A 138 25.28 4.02 6.25
N TYR A 139 24.76 5.18 5.81
CA TYR A 139 23.34 5.29 5.42
C TYR A 139 23.01 4.42 4.22
N ASP A 140 23.89 4.35 3.23
CA ASP A 140 23.76 3.50 2.05
C ASP A 140 23.74 2.01 2.45
N ALA A 141 24.65 1.58 3.31
CA ALA A 141 24.69 0.19 3.80
C ALA A 141 23.45 -0.16 4.65
N TYR A 142 22.93 0.79 5.43
CA TYR A 142 21.68 0.59 6.15
C TYR A 142 20.46 0.52 5.21
N ALA A 143 20.46 1.31 4.15
CA ALA A 143 19.40 1.25 3.14
C ALA A 143 19.38 -0.13 2.47
N ASP A 144 20.55 -0.67 2.09
CA ASP A 144 20.68 -2.02 1.53
C ASP A 144 20.19 -3.10 2.50
N HIS A 145 20.57 -2.98 3.78
CA HIS A 145 20.13 -3.90 4.83
C HIS A 145 18.60 -3.93 4.98
N VAL A 146 17.96 -2.75 5.01
CA VAL A 146 16.50 -2.66 5.17
C VAL A 146 15.76 -3.19 3.93
N ILE A 147 16.24 -2.84 2.73
CA ILE A 147 15.67 -3.33 1.47
C ILE A 147 15.77 -4.85 1.39
N GLU A 148 16.94 -5.42 1.71
CA GLU A 148 17.09 -6.87 1.71
C GLU A 148 16.18 -7.53 2.76
N THR A 149 16.13 -6.99 3.97
CA THR A 149 15.38 -7.58 5.08
C THR A 149 13.86 -7.55 4.86
N TYR A 150 13.33 -6.44 4.38
CA TYR A 150 11.88 -6.21 4.39
C TYR A 150 11.23 -6.25 3.00
N MET A 151 12.01 -6.27 1.93
CA MET A 151 11.52 -6.19 0.56
C MET A 151 12.01 -7.37 -0.30
N THR A 152 13.30 -7.43 -0.66
CA THR A 152 13.80 -8.40 -1.64
C THR A 152 13.75 -9.84 -1.13
N SER A 153 14.04 -10.06 0.16
CA SER A 153 14.00 -11.40 0.77
C SER A 153 12.62 -12.04 0.69
N VAL A 154 11.55 -11.25 0.60
CA VAL A 154 10.16 -11.70 0.59
C VAL A 154 9.44 -11.43 -0.74
N GLY A 155 10.15 -10.95 -1.76
CA GLY A 155 9.63 -10.80 -3.13
C GLY A 155 8.73 -9.58 -3.36
N LEU A 156 8.97 -8.47 -2.64
CA LEU A 156 8.23 -7.22 -2.78
C LEU A 156 8.93 -6.24 -3.71
N ASP A 157 8.18 -5.25 -4.21
CA ASP A 157 8.63 -4.24 -5.16
C ASP A 157 8.96 -2.91 -4.51
N GLY A 158 8.62 -2.72 -3.25
CA GLY A 158 8.80 -1.44 -2.60
C GLY A 158 8.56 -1.42 -1.11
N LEU A 159 8.72 -0.22 -0.57
CA LEU A 159 8.49 0.08 0.85
C LEU A 159 7.56 1.28 0.98
N ASP A 160 6.89 1.33 2.11
CA ASP A 160 6.05 2.43 2.54
C ASP A 160 6.49 2.88 3.94
N ILE A 161 6.52 4.18 4.19
CA ILE A 161 6.85 4.74 5.50
C ILE A 161 5.57 5.12 6.20
N ASP A 162 5.21 4.39 7.25
CA ASP A 162 4.06 4.68 8.11
C ASP A 162 4.45 5.76 9.14
N MET A 163 4.10 7.00 8.82
CA MET A 163 4.49 8.19 9.56
C MET A 163 3.34 8.76 10.36
N GLU A 164 3.23 8.34 11.63
CA GLU A 164 2.16 8.74 12.55
C GLU A 164 2.66 9.41 13.83
N THR A 165 3.89 9.94 13.81
CA THR A 165 4.55 10.49 14.99
C THR A 165 4.94 11.97 14.79
N PHE A 166 5.49 12.59 15.84
CA PHE A 166 5.97 13.95 15.81
C PHE A 166 7.48 13.98 16.17
N PRO A 167 8.36 13.57 15.22
CA PRO A 167 9.80 13.55 15.47
C PRO A 167 10.35 14.96 15.72
N ASP A 168 11.34 15.04 16.59
CA ASP A 168 12.09 16.28 16.78
C ASP A 168 13.07 16.55 15.62
N ALA A 169 13.72 17.70 15.61
CA ALA A 169 14.61 18.12 14.53
C ALA A 169 15.82 17.18 14.35
N ALA A 170 16.33 16.55 15.41
CA ALA A 170 17.43 15.61 15.33
C ALA A 170 16.98 14.27 14.72
N GLN A 171 15.79 13.80 15.06
CA GLN A 171 15.17 12.62 14.47
C GLN A 171 14.87 12.83 12.98
N VAL A 172 14.34 14.02 12.62
CA VAL A 172 14.10 14.40 11.23
C VAL A 172 15.41 14.40 10.43
N ALA A 173 16.49 14.96 10.97
CA ALA A 173 17.78 14.96 10.29
C ALA A 173 18.32 13.56 10.02
N ILE A 174 18.10 12.61 10.92
CA ILE A 174 18.47 11.20 10.71
C ILE A 174 17.59 10.57 9.63
N SER A 175 16.27 10.73 9.73
CA SER A 175 15.34 10.15 8.77
C SER A 175 15.54 10.68 7.36
N ASP A 176 15.84 11.97 7.18
CA ASP A 176 16.13 12.57 5.88
C ASP A 176 17.31 11.86 5.19
N GLN A 177 18.38 11.55 5.92
CA GLN A 177 19.52 10.82 5.39
C GLN A 177 19.16 9.37 5.04
N VAL A 178 18.45 8.70 5.93
CA VAL A 178 18.00 7.30 5.73
C VAL A 178 17.07 7.19 4.53
N ILE A 179 16.12 8.10 4.37
CA ILE A 179 15.18 8.14 3.25
C ILE A 179 15.94 8.45 1.95
N THR A 180 16.82 9.44 1.96
CA THR A 180 17.63 9.82 0.80
C THR A 180 18.49 8.63 0.31
N ALA A 181 19.11 7.90 1.24
CA ALA A 181 19.91 6.73 0.88
C ALA A 181 19.04 5.61 0.24
N ARG A 182 17.82 5.38 0.75
CA ARG A 182 16.88 4.41 0.15
C ARG A 182 16.40 4.83 -1.22
N ALA A 183 16.13 6.11 -1.40
CA ALA A 183 15.65 6.64 -2.67
C ALA A 183 16.64 6.44 -3.83
N LYS A 184 17.92 6.19 -3.55
CA LYS A 184 18.90 5.77 -4.57
C LYS A 184 18.62 4.37 -5.12
N ARG A 185 17.80 3.56 -4.43
CA ARG A 185 17.58 2.13 -4.71
C ARG A 185 16.14 1.80 -5.10
N ILE A 186 15.18 2.53 -4.54
CA ILE A 186 13.76 2.32 -4.78
C ILE A 186 13.04 3.64 -5.01
N GLY A 187 11.91 3.58 -5.73
CA GLY A 187 11.10 4.76 -6.02
C GLY A 187 11.64 5.62 -7.15
N PRO A 188 11.15 6.85 -7.30
CA PRO A 188 11.32 7.68 -8.51
C PRO A 188 12.75 8.15 -8.75
N LYS A 189 13.62 8.12 -7.74
CA LYS A 189 15.04 8.52 -7.85
C LYS A 189 16.00 7.35 -8.07
N SER A 190 15.50 6.13 -8.07
CA SER A 190 16.33 4.93 -8.27
C SER A 190 16.67 4.67 -9.73
N ASP A 191 17.61 3.76 -9.95
CA ASP A 191 17.94 3.27 -11.30
C ASP A 191 16.82 2.42 -11.93
N ASN A 192 15.83 2.01 -11.14
CA ASN A 192 14.66 1.25 -11.58
C ASN A 192 13.34 1.89 -11.10
N PRO A 193 13.01 3.11 -11.51
CA PRO A 193 11.85 3.85 -10.99
C PRO A 193 10.50 3.25 -11.41
N VAL A 194 10.46 2.46 -12.46
CA VAL A 194 9.22 1.76 -12.91
C VAL A 194 9.04 0.44 -12.17
N GLY A 195 10.13 -0.27 -11.87
CA GLY A 195 10.10 -1.58 -11.23
C GLY A 195 9.95 -1.52 -9.71
N THR A 196 10.26 -0.39 -9.09
CA THR A 196 10.21 -0.23 -7.63
C THR A 196 9.25 0.87 -7.22
N THR A 197 8.83 0.88 -5.95
CA THR A 197 7.89 1.86 -5.40
C THR A 197 8.31 2.30 -4.01
N PHE A 198 8.26 3.60 -3.74
CA PHE A 198 8.53 4.15 -2.42
C PHE A 198 7.41 5.09 -2.02
N LEU A 199 6.67 4.75 -0.97
CA LEU A 199 5.50 5.47 -0.48
C LEU A 199 5.81 6.17 0.83
N TYR A 200 5.01 7.19 1.11
CA TYR A 200 4.95 7.88 2.40
C TYR A 200 3.51 7.93 2.86
N ASP A 201 3.19 7.16 3.88
CA ASP A 201 1.87 7.10 4.50
C ASP A 201 1.84 7.96 5.77
N THR A 202 0.77 8.73 5.94
CA THR A 202 0.63 9.61 7.10
C THR A 202 -0.83 9.98 7.36
N ASN A 203 -1.14 10.33 8.61
CA ASN A 203 -2.46 10.79 9.04
C ASN A 203 -2.50 12.29 9.43
N GLY A 204 -1.39 13.00 9.26
CA GLY A 204 -1.21 14.34 9.81
C GLY A 204 -0.77 15.42 8.82
N SER A 205 -0.71 16.65 9.34
CA SER A 205 -0.24 17.83 8.63
C SER A 205 1.18 18.26 9.06
N TYR A 206 1.86 17.42 9.83
CA TYR A 206 3.24 17.68 10.26
C TYR A 206 4.22 17.31 9.15
N THR A 207 4.62 18.30 8.36
CA THR A 207 5.41 18.09 7.14
C THR A 207 6.92 18.18 7.34
N ALA A 208 7.42 18.42 8.55
CA ALA A 208 8.86 18.51 8.81
C ALA A 208 9.65 17.28 8.32
N PRO A 209 9.22 16.02 8.56
CA PRO A 209 9.93 14.83 8.10
C PRO A 209 9.71 14.49 6.61
N PHE A 210 8.91 15.28 5.90
CA PHE A 210 8.58 15.06 4.50
C PHE A 210 9.21 16.09 3.55
N LYS A 211 9.22 17.37 3.94
CA LYS A 211 9.48 18.49 3.03
C LYS A 211 10.81 18.44 2.27
N ILE A 212 11.88 17.91 2.90
CA ILE A 212 13.21 17.82 2.27
C ILE A 212 13.32 16.61 1.36
N VAL A 213 12.61 15.52 1.68
CA VAL A 213 12.68 14.24 0.99
C VAL A 213 11.45 13.95 0.12
N SER A 214 10.59 14.94 -0.10
CA SER A 214 9.33 14.78 -0.81
C SER A 214 9.46 14.18 -2.23
N ASP A 215 10.54 14.49 -2.92
CA ASP A 215 10.84 13.99 -4.26
C ASP A 215 11.38 12.54 -4.27
N CYS A 216 11.60 11.95 -3.10
CA CYS A 216 11.99 10.56 -2.94
C CYS A 216 10.81 9.58 -3.12
N PHE A 217 9.56 10.07 -3.08
CA PHE A 217 8.37 9.23 -3.04
C PHE A 217 7.59 9.26 -4.35
N ASP A 218 7.02 8.09 -4.69
CA ASP A 218 6.05 7.98 -5.78
C ASP A 218 4.72 8.61 -5.38
N TYR A 219 4.23 8.30 -4.17
CA TYR A 219 2.94 8.77 -3.66
C TYR A 219 3.00 9.09 -2.17
N VAL A 220 2.14 10.04 -1.77
CA VAL A 220 1.75 10.28 -0.38
C VAL A 220 0.39 9.63 -0.16
N ALA A 221 0.34 8.59 0.64
CA ALA A 221 -0.86 7.94 1.12
C ALA A 221 -1.34 8.68 2.38
N TYR A 222 -2.55 9.24 2.35
CA TYR A 222 -3.05 10.05 3.46
C TYR A 222 -4.23 9.38 4.15
N GLN A 223 -4.03 8.91 5.36
CA GLN A 223 -5.04 8.26 6.18
C GLN A 223 -6.06 9.29 6.67
N GLN A 224 -7.30 9.20 6.20
CA GLN A 224 -8.39 10.11 6.59
C GLN A 224 -9.66 9.38 7.02
N TYR A 225 -9.50 8.21 7.62
CA TYR A 225 -10.59 7.32 7.99
C TYR A 225 -11.72 8.05 8.72
N GLY A 226 -12.98 7.76 8.32
CA GLY A 226 -14.17 8.40 8.84
C GLY A 226 -14.37 9.84 8.38
N SER A 227 -13.75 10.26 7.28
CA SER A 227 -13.79 11.65 6.82
C SER A 227 -14.17 11.78 5.34
N ASP A 228 -14.85 12.86 5.02
CA ASP A 228 -15.29 13.24 3.68
C ASP A 228 -14.20 13.97 2.85
N SER A 229 -14.57 14.40 1.65
CA SER A 229 -13.71 15.13 0.72
C SER A 229 -13.25 16.51 1.23
N ASN A 230 -13.92 17.11 2.23
CA ASN A 230 -13.41 18.32 2.87
C ASN A 230 -12.10 18.08 3.60
N ARG A 231 -11.93 16.87 4.18
CA ARG A 231 -10.65 16.46 4.78
C ARG A 231 -9.60 16.26 3.69
N THR A 232 -9.97 15.63 2.58
CA THR A 232 -9.09 15.45 1.41
C THR A 232 -8.57 16.78 0.90
N ALA A 233 -9.45 17.75 0.69
CA ALA A 233 -9.08 19.08 0.22
C ALA A 233 -8.04 19.76 1.12
N LYS A 234 -8.26 19.73 2.43
CA LYS A 234 -7.34 20.34 3.41
C LYS A 234 -6.00 19.63 3.45
N ALA A 235 -6.00 18.31 3.37
CA ALA A 235 -4.78 17.53 3.39
C ALA A 235 -3.98 17.73 2.09
N ALA A 236 -4.63 17.63 0.93
CA ALA A 236 -4.00 17.89 -0.36
C ALA A 236 -3.34 19.28 -0.40
N ALA A 237 -4.05 20.34 0.06
CA ALA A 237 -3.51 21.69 0.16
C ALA A 237 -2.26 21.81 1.07
N THR A 238 -2.13 20.92 2.07
CA THR A 238 -0.93 20.86 2.93
C THR A 238 0.28 20.33 2.17
N TYR A 239 0.07 19.34 1.29
CA TYR A 239 1.16 18.65 0.59
C TYR A 239 1.46 19.22 -0.81
N GLU A 240 0.53 19.93 -1.45
CA GLU A 240 0.67 20.48 -2.83
C GLU A 240 1.89 21.40 -3.02
N GLN A 241 2.41 22.00 -1.95
CA GLN A 241 3.63 22.80 -1.99
C GLN A 241 4.90 21.97 -2.18
N PHE A 242 4.83 20.65 -2.03
CA PHE A 242 5.98 19.74 -2.08
C PHE A 242 5.86 18.68 -3.19
N ILE A 243 4.63 18.34 -3.59
CA ILE A 243 4.36 17.31 -4.58
C ILE A 243 3.29 17.76 -5.58
N ASP A 244 3.29 17.15 -6.76
CA ASP A 244 2.18 17.27 -7.71
C ASP A 244 0.93 16.57 -7.15
N SER A 245 -0.27 17.10 -7.46
CA SER A 245 -1.54 16.54 -7.00
C SER A 245 -1.71 15.06 -7.36
N THR A 246 -1.17 14.64 -8.50
CA THR A 246 -1.20 13.24 -8.97
C THR A 246 -0.42 12.26 -8.08
N LYS A 247 0.35 12.77 -7.12
CA LYS A 247 1.05 11.96 -6.13
C LYS A 247 0.31 11.87 -4.79
N PHE A 248 -0.79 12.59 -4.61
CA PHE A 248 -1.56 12.57 -3.36
C PHE A 248 -2.70 11.55 -3.45
N VAL A 249 -2.74 10.59 -2.51
CA VAL A 249 -3.67 9.46 -2.50
C VAL A 249 -4.40 9.41 -1.16
N PRO A 250 -5.65 9.90 -1.07
CA PRO A 250 -6.43 9.82 0.17
C PRO A 250 -6.87 8.39 0.47
N GLY A 251 -6.95 8.05 1.76
CA GLY A 251 -7.26 6.73 2.24
C GLY A 251 -8.43 6.65 3.19
N LEU A 252 -9.25 5.63 2.99
CA LEU A 252 -10.46 5.33 3.74
C LEU A 252 -10.40 3.91 4.32
N THR A 253 -11.40 3.52 5.10
CA THR A 253 -11.48 2.20 5.71
C THR A 253 -12.90 1.63 5.68
N PHE A 254 -12.98 0.31 5.82
CA PHE A 254 -14.23 -0.42 6.05
C PHE A 254 -14.63 -0.40 7.53
N PRO A 255 -15.84 -0.87 7.89
CA PRO A 255 -16.25 -0.96 9.30
C PRO A 255 -15.23 -1.67 10.16
N GLU A 256 -14.92 -1.09 11.32
CA GLU A 256 -14.00 -1.70 12.27
C GLU A 256 -14.63 -2.85 13.06
N GLU A 257 -13.80 -3.78 13.52
CA GLU A 257 -14.25 -4.91 14.31
C GLU A 257 -14.78 -4.50 15.68
N GLY A 258 -15.85 -5.14 16.09
CA GLY A 258 -16.30 -5.35 17.44
C GLY A 258 -16.45 -4.12 18.31
N ASP A 259 -15.63 -4.05 19.34
CA ASP A 259 -15.71 -3.06 20.44
C ASP A 259 -15.30 -1.63 20.06
N MET A 260 -14.75 -1.45 18.87
CA MET A 260 -14.38 -0.13 18.36
C MET A 260 -15.58 0.71 17.95
N ASN A 261 -16.81 0.23 18.15
CA ASN A 261 -18.06 0.90 17.83
C ASN A 261 -18.20 1.30 16.38
N ASN A 262 -17.59 0.57 15.46
CA ASN A 262 -17.54 0.91 14.04
C ASN A 262 -17.19 2.42 13.86
N ARG A 263 -16.20 2.86 14.62
CA ARG A 263 -15.78 4.26 14.70
C ARG A 263 -15.55 4.89 13.34
N TRP A 264 -15.03 4.10 12.42
CA TRP A 264 -14.80 4.48 11.05
C TRP A 264 -15.47 3.46 10.13
N ASN A 265 -16.45 3.92 9.38
CA ASN A 265 -17.13 3.17 8.34
C ASN A 265 -17.35 4.09 7.15
N ASP A 266 -16.47 4.01 6.20
CA ASP A 266 -16.51 4.86 5.00
C ASP A 266 -17.32 4.23 3.87
N ALA A 267 -17.76 2.97 4.04
CA ALA A 267 -18.50 2.17 3.06
C ALA A 267 -20.02 2.10 3.38
N THR A 268 -20.59 3.16 3.94
CA THR A 268 -22.03 3.18 4.29
C THR A 268 -22.92 3.06 3.07
N GLU A 269 -24.09 2.40 3.26
CA GLU A 269 -25.11 2.30 2.24
C GLU A 269 -26.12 3.47 2.33
N PRO A 270 -26.64 3.99 1.19
CA PRO A 270 -26.29 3.59 -0.17
C PRO A 270 -24.90 4.12 -0.56
N TYR A 271 -24.18 3.40 -1.42
CA TYR A 271 -22.82 3.74 -1.84
C TYR A 271 -22.64 5.19 -2.30
N LEU A 272 -23.61 5.74 -3.01
CA LEU A 272 -23.56 7.12 -3.51
C LEU A 272 -23.55 8.19 -2.41
N ASP A 273 -23.91 7.84 -1.19
CA ASP A 273 -23.90 8.72 -0.02
C ASP A 273 -22.70 8.43 0.90
N SER A 274 -21.84 7.48 0.53
CA SER A 274 -20.68 7.06 1.31
C SER A 274 -19.49 8.01 1.14
N HIS A 275 -18.59 8.01 2.14
CA HIS A 275 -17.29 8.68 2.00
C HIS A 275 -16.48 8.10 0.84
N PHE A 276 -16.59 6.81 0.54
CA PHE A 276 -15.92 6.19 -0.61
C PHE A 276 -16.29 6.88 -1.92
N TYR A 277 -17.57 7.11 -2.16
CA TYR A 277 -18.01 7.77 -3.38
C TYR A 277 -17.59 9.25 -3.42
N ASP A 278 -17.76 9.96 -2.31
CA ASP A 278 -17.42 11.38 -2.18
C ASP A 278 -15.91 11.61 -2.41
N VAL A 279 -15.06 10.85 -1.74
CA VAL A 279 -13.60 10.98 -1.86
C VAL A 279 -13.09 10.50 -3.22
N ALA A 280 -13.67 9.42 -3.79
CA ALA A 280 -13.34 8.96 -5.13
C ALA A 280 -13.68 10.00 -6.19
N SER A 281 -14.87 10.60 -6.10
CA SER A 281 -15.32 11.69 -6.99
C SER A 281 -14.40 12.91 -6.88
N TYR A 282 -14.10 13.32 -5.64
CA TYR A 282 -13.17 14.42 -5.39
C TYR A 282 -11.79 14.16 -5.98
N SER A 283 -11.25 12.96 -5.77
CA SER A 283 -9.93 12.57 -6.30
C SER A 283 -9.89 12.61 -7.83
N TYR A 284 -10.97 12.21 -8.46
CA TYR A 284 -11.12 12.29 -9.91
C TYR A 284 -11.16 13.73 -10.39
N ASP A 285 -12.05 14.55 -9.83
CA ASP A 285 -12.33 15.93 -10.26
C ASP A 285 -11.12 16.87 -10.02
N HIS A 286 -10.30 16.58 -9.01
CA HIS A 286 -9.13 17.39 -8.64
C HIS A 286 -7.79 16.78 -9.10
N ASN A 287 -7.84 15.77 -9.95
CA ASN A 287 -6.67 15.11 -10.50
C ASN A 287 -5.67 14.61 -9.45
N LEU A 288 -6.17 14.05 -8.33
CA LEU A 288 -5.33 13.39 -7.34
C LEU A 288 -4.82 12.03 -7.86
N GLY A 289 -3.88 11.41 -7.16
CA GLY A 289 -3.24 10.15 -7.57
C GLY A 289 -4.14 8.91 -7.56
N GLY A 290 -5.34 9.03 -7.03
CA GLY A 290 -6.29 7.93 -6.84
C GLY A 290 -6.77 7.86 -5.41
N MET A 291 -6.92 6.67 -4.86
CA MET A 291 -7.27 6.46 -3.45
C MET A 291 -6.74 5.13 -2.94
N PHE A 292 -6.71 4.96 -1.64
CA PHE A 292 -6.46 3.66 -1.03
C PHE A 292 -7.52 3.27 0.00
N VAL A 293 -7.57 1.99 0.34
CA VAL A 293 -8.39 1.47 1.43
C VAL A 293 -7.54 0.66 2.41
N TYR A 294 -7.78 0.89 3.68
CA TYR A 294 -7.20 0.12 4.78
C TYR A 294 -8.08 -1.07 5.13
N ALA A 295 -7.44 -2.18 5.51
CA ALA A 295 -8.10 -3.38 6.01
C ALA A 295 -9.06 -4.02 5.00
N LEU A 296 -8.54 -4.37 3.83
CA LEU A 296 -9.30 -5.02 2.75
C LEU A 296 -10.09 -6.25 3.22
N ASP A 297 -9.60 -6.97 4.23
CA ASP A 297 -10.27 -8.12 4.82
C ASP A 297 -11.62 -7.79 5.48
N ARG A 298 -11.89 -6.52 5.75
CA ARG A 298 -13.18 -6.04 6.30
C ARG A 298 -14.23 -5.77 5.22
N ASP A 299 -13.87 -5.79 3.94
CA ASP A 299 -14.83 -5.54 2.86
C ASP A 299 -15.96 -6.57 2.88
N GLY A 300 -17.20 -6.08 2.81
CA GLY A 300 -18.40 -6.91 2.87
C GLY A 300 -18.67 -7.57 4.23
N ARG A 301 -17.93 -7.24 5.28
CA ARG A 301 -18.15 -7.75 6.64
C ARG A 301 -19.16 -6.87 7.40
N THR A 302 -19.99 -7.54 8.18
CA THR A 302 -20.89 -6.88 9.13
C THR A 302 -20.48 -7.30 10.53
N TYR A 303 -20.08 -6.33 11.33
CA TYR A 303 -19.75 -6.55 12.73
C TYR A 303 -20.94 -6.12 13.58
N SER A 304 -21.44 -7.01 14.43
CA SER A 304 -22.59 -6.79 15.32
C SER A 304 -22.14 -6.39 16.71
#